data_a17c331f5af40e55af2781eab5cafaf8
#
_entry.id   a17c331f5af40e55af2781eab5cafaf8
#
_cell.length_a   1.000
_cell.length_b   1.000
_cell.length_c   1.000
_cell.angle_alpha   90.00
_cell.angle_beta   90.00
_cell.angle_gamma   90.00
#
_symmetry.space_group_name_H-M   'P 1'
#
loop_
_entity.id
_entity.type
_entity.pdbx_description
1 polymer ?
#
loop_
_entity_poly.entity_id
_entity_poly.type
_entity_poly.pdbx_seq_one_letter_code
_entity_poly.pdbx_strand_id
1 'polypeptide(L)'
;MTEVTWINAALTAARPQAIGALLRYFRDLDAAEEAFQEACLRALKNWPQNGPPRDPTAWLILVGRNAMLDSVRQRAKQDPLPPDEAISDLEDAEAQLAERLDGSHYRDDVLRLLFICCHRELPNTQQIALALRIVSGLSVKQIARAFLVREAAMEQRITRAKARIAQAGVPFETPGAAERAERLVAVAAMIYLVFNEGYSAGDGSARAQLCDEAIRLGRLLLRLFQTEPEMMGLTALMLLQHARAPARFDAAGEIVLLEDQNRALWDGKLIAEGLALIDKAMRHRRPGPNQIQAAIAALHARAAHPQETDWAQIDVLYAALERLQPSPVVTLNRAVAVGKIHGPAAALAMIEPLGPRLAGYFHFFGAKGAFLLQLGRKDEARTAFDQAIALANTPAEAAHIRQHLDRLHRENAPTPG
;
A
#
# COMPACT_ATOMS: atom_id res chain seq x y z
N MET A 1 -28.82 -2.97 2.52
CA MET A 1 -27.54 -3.18 3.23
C MET A 1 -27.89 -3.74 4.59
N THR A 2 -27.41 -4.93 4.92
CA THR A 2 -27.71 -5.60 6.19
C THR A 2 -27.18 -4.76 7.38
N GLU A 3 -27.92 -4.74 8.50
CA GLU A 3 -27.58 -3.97 9.72
C GLU A 3 -26.12 -4.12 10.19
N VAL A 4 -25.50 -5.26 9.97
CA VAL A 4 -24.13 -5.58 10.35
C VAL A 4 -23.06 -4.86 9.48
N THR A 5 -23.40 -4.49 8.24
CA THR A 5 -22.42 -3.93 7.28
C THR A 5 -21.96 -2.52 7.67
N TRP A 6 -22.88 -1.67 8.16
CA TRP A 6 -22.53 -0.32 8.59
C TRP A 6 -21.69 -0.30 9.87
N ILE A 7 -21.97 -1.22 10.82
CA ILE A 7 -21.22 -1.36 12.07
C ILE A 7 -19.76 -1.71 11.74
N ASN A 8 -19.55 -2.71 10.90
CA ASN A 8 -18.19 -3.09 10.50
C ASN A 8 -17.45 -1.94 9.80
N ALA A 9 -18.14 -1.18 8.95
CA ALA A 9 -17.56 -0.01 8.30
C ALA A 9 -17.16 1.07 9.33
N ALA A 10 -18.02 1.35 10.31
CA ALA A 10 -17.73 2.30 11.38
C ALA A 10 -16.56 1.86 12.27
N LEU A 11 -16.54 0.58 12.69
CA LEU A 11 -15.44 0.01 13.48
C LEU A 11 -14.11 0.08 12.73
N THR A 12 -14.10 -0.27 11.44
CA THR A 12 -12.89 -0.22 10.60
C THR A 12 -12.39 1.21 10.43
N ALA A 13 -13.30 2.16 10.21
CA ALA A 13 -12.95 3.57 10.04
C ALA A 13 -12.39 4.19 11.33
N ALA A 14 -12.96 3.85 12.48
CA ALA A 14 -12.56 4.38 13.79
C ALA A 14 -11.27 3.72 14.34
N ARG A 15 -10.95 2.49 13.91
CA ARG A 15 -9.86 1.68 14.48
C ARG A 15 -8.52 2.41 14.63
N PRO A 16 -7.95 3.06 13.61
CA PRO A 16 -6.63 3.68 13.75
C PRO A 16 -6.59 4.76 14.83
N GLN A 17 -7.64 5.56 14.90
CA GLN A 17 -7.76 6.66 15.87
C GLN A 17 -8.02 6.10 17.28
N ALA A 18 -8.91 5.13 17.41
CA ALA A 18 -9.25 4.54 18.69
C ALA A 18 -8.05 3.79 19.30
N ILE A 19 -7.37 2.94 18.53
CA ILE A 19 -6.16 2.23 19.01
C ILE A 19 -5.04 3.22 19.34
N GLY A 20 -4.83 4.26 18.51
CA GLY A 20 -3.84 5.30 18.76
C GLY A 20 -4.07 6.01 20.10
N ALA A 21 -5.31 6.41 20.39
CA ALA A 21 -5.69 7.06 21.64
C ALA A 21 -5.56 6.10 22.85
N LEU A 22 -6.00 4.84 22.71
CA LEU A 22 -5.85 3.82 23.75
C LEU A 22 -4.37 3.51 24.03
N LEU A 23 -3.54 3.44 22.99
CA LEU A 23 -2.11 3.25 23.12
C LEU A 23 -1.43 4.40 23.87
N ARG A 24 -1.84 5.65 23.60
CA ARG A 24 -1.36 6.81 24.39
C ARG A 24 -1.71 6.67 25.86
N TYR A 25 -2.88 6.12 26.18
CA TYR A 25 -3.35 5.94 27.55
C TYR A 25 -2.61 4.78 28.26
N PHE A 26 -2.56 3.60 27.64
CA PHE A 26 -2.00 2.38 28.26
C PHE A 26 -0.49 2.25 28.10
N ARG A 27 0.12 2.91 27.10
CA ARG A 27 1.54 2.79 26.72
C ARG A 27 1.97 1.35 26.42
N ASP A 28 1.00 0.51 26.11
CA ASP A 28 1.17 -0.90 25.78
C ASP A 28 0.27 -1.23 24.59
N LEU A 29 0.85 -1.83 23.53
CA LEU A 29 0.15 -2.10 22.28
C LEU A 29 -0.86 -3.24 22.41
N ASP A 30 -0.54 -4.26 23.24
CA ASP A 30 -1.42 -5.39 23.47
C ASP A 30 -2.62 -4.96 24.32
N ALA A 31 -2.40 -4.18 25.36
CA ALA A 31 -3.46 -3.60 26.18
C ALA A 31 -4.40 -2.68 25.37
N ALA A 32 -3.84 -1.87 24.45
CA ALA A 32 -4.63 -1.01 23.57
C ALA A 32 -5.49 -1.83 22.58
N GLU A 33 -4.93 -2.91 22.02
CA GLU A 33 -5.65 -3.82 21.12
C GLU A 33 -6.77 -4.58 21.85
N GLU A 34 -6.50 -5.08 23.06
CA GLU A 34 -7.49 -5.77 23.90
C GLU A 34 -8.64 -4.84 24.26
N ALA A 35 -8.35 -3.62 24.73
CA ALA A 35 -9.33 -2.59 25.04
C ALA A 35 -10.23 -2.26 23.84
N PHE A 36 -9.64 -2.11 22.66
CA PHE A 36 -10.39 -1.85 21.42
C PHE A 36 -11.28 -3.05 21.04
N GLN A 37 -10.79 -4.28 21.16
CA GLN A 37 -11.58 -5.49 20.88
C GLN A 37 -12.78 -5.60 21.81
N GLU A 38 -12.60 -5.33 23.11
CA GLU A 38 -13.70 -5.31 24.07
C GLU A 38 -14.76 -4.24 23.72
N ALA A 39 -14.29 -3.04 23.33
CA ALA A 39 -15.20 -2.01 22.86
C ALA A 39 -15.99 -2.43 21.58
N CYS A 40 -15.32 -3.12 20.64
CA CYS A 40 -15.99 -3.67 19.46
C CYS A 40 -17.05 -4.72 19.82
N LEU A 41 -16.79 -5.60 20.79
CA LEU A 41 -17.76 -6.58 21.26
C LEU A 41 -19.01 -5.90 21.85
N ARG A 42 -18.81 -4.83 22.63
CA ARG A 42 -19.91 -4.03 23.19
C ARG A 42 -20.66 -3.26 22.09
N ALA A 43 -19.96 -2.70 21.08
CA ALA A 43 -20.57 -2.05 19.95
C ALA A 43 -21.49 -3.01 19.16
N LEU A 44 -21.02 -4.25 18.89
CA LEU A 44 -21.81 -5.27 18.19
C LEU A 44 -23.07 -5.69 18.96
N LYS A 45 -23.09 -5.56 20.29
CA LYS A 45 -24.28 -5.82 21.12
C LYS A 45 -25.23 -4.63 21.17
N ASN A 46 -24.70 -3.41 21.31
CA ASN A 46 -25.50 -2.23 21.61
C ASN A 46 -25.98 -1.46 20.36
N TRP A 47 -25.11 -1.30 19.35
CA TRP A 47 -25.44 -0.47 18.18
C TRP A 47 -26.57 -1.02 17.31
N PRO A 48 -26.81 -2.34 17.16
CA PRO A 48 -27.98 -2.82 16.45
C PRO A 48 -29.31 -2.38 17.06
N GLN A 49 -29.34 -2.18 18.38
CA GLN A 49 -30.56 -1.82 19.12
C GLN A 49 -30.74 -0.32 19.29
N ASN A 50 -29.66 0.41 19.54
CA ASN A 50 -29.66 1.82 19.92
C ASN A 50 -29.24 2.76 18.77
N GLY A 51 -28.82 2.22 17.63
CA GLY A 51 -28.27 2.98 16.51
C GLY A 51 -26.80 3.38 16.74
N PRO A 52 -26.18 4.07 15.73
CA PRO A 52 -24.81 4.53 15.84
C PRO A 52 -24.69 5.66 16.87
N PRO A 53 -23.64 5.68 17.71
CA PRO A 53 -23.34 6.82 18.57
C PRO A 53 -23.02 8.06 17.72
N ARG A 54 -23.12 9.25 18.32
CA ARG A 54 -22.81 10.51 17.63
C ARG A 54 -21.36 10.55 17.11
N ASP A 55 -20.44 10.04 17.90
CA ASP A 55 -19.02 9.84 17.51
C ASP A 55 -18.60 8.40 17.84
N PRO A 56 -18.60 7.49 16.85
CA PRO A 56 -18.15 6.11 17.04
C PRO A 56 -16.73 5.97 17.59
N THR A 57 -15.82 6.90 17.23
CA THR A 57 -14.43 6.85 17.68
C THR A 57 -14.31 7.19 19.16
N ALA A 58 -14.94 8.28 19.59
CA ALA A 58 -14.96 8.71 20.99
C ALA A 58 -15.62 7.63 21.87
N TRP A 59 -16.73 7.06 21.42
CA TRP A 59 -17.42 5.96 22.12
C TRP A 59 -16.49 4.73 22.30
N LEU A 60 -15.82 4.28 21.26
CA LEU A 60 -14.88 3.14 21.32
C LEU A 60 -13.72 3.38 22.26
N ILE A 61 -13.17 4.60 22.28
CA ILE A 61 -12.08 4.96 23.20
C ILE A 61 -12.56 4.90 24.64
N LEU A 62 -13.71 5.51 24.93
CA LEU A 62 -14.26 5.59 26.28
C LEU A 62 -14.60 4.20 26.83
N VAL A 63 -15.34 3.42 26.05
CA VAL A 63 -15.78 2.06 26.42
C VAL A 63 -14.57 1.13 26.58
N GLY A 64 -13.62 1.16 25.65
CA GLY A 64 -12.42 0.33 25.74
C GLY A 64 -11.55 0.67 26.95
N ARG A 65 -11.35 1.97 27.21
CA ARG A 65 -10.63 2.42 28.42
C ARG A 65 -11.30 1.94 29.70
N ASN A 66 -12.61 2.15 29.82
CA ASN A 66 -13.34 1.78 31.04
C ASN A 66 -13.36 0.26 31.24
N ALA A 67 -13.60 -0.52 30.19
CA ALA A 67 -13.58 -1.99 30.27
C ALA A 67 -12.24 -2.53 30.77
N MET A 68 -11.11 -1.97 30.29
CA MET A 68 -9.79 -2.41 30.72
C MET A 68 -9.51 -1.99 32.19
N LEU A 69 -9.92 -0.78 32.59
CA LEU A 69 -9.79 -0.35 34.00
C LEU A 69 -10.62 -1.23 34.91
N ASP A 70 -11.80 -1.63 34.54
CA ASP A 70 -12.66 -2.53 35.31
C ASP A 70 -12.03 -3.93 35.42
N SER A 71 -11.45 -4.44 34.33
CA SER A 71 -10.76 -5.74 34.37
C SER A 71 -9.55 -5.73 35.30
N VAL A 72 -8.80 -4.62 35.31
CA VAL A 72 -7.66 -4.44 36.25
C VAL A 72 -8.15 -4.35 37.70
N ARG A 73 -9.25 -3.61 37.96
CA ARG A 73 -9.87 -3.50 39.29
C ARG A 73 -10.43 -4.83 39.75
N GLN A 74 -11.04 -5.62 38.89
CA GLN A 74 -11.56 -6.95 39.20
C GLN A 74 -10.46 -7.95 39.50
N ARG A 75 -9.36 -7.95 38.75
CA ARG A 75 -8.18 -8.78 39.07
C ARG A 75 -7.54 -8.39 40.39
N ALA A 76 -7.68 -7.12 40.79
CA ALA A 76 -7.18 -6.62 42.09
C ALA A 76 -8.14 -6.87 43.28
N LYS A 77 -9.43 -7.11 43.02
CA LYS A 77 -10.47 -7.24 44.06
C LYS A 77 -11.27 -8.50 43.79
N GLN A 78 -11.15 -9.57 43.70
CA GLN A 78 -11.99 -10.82 43.63
C GLN A 78 -13.51 -10.62 43.90
N ASP A 79 -14.14 -9.54 43.43
CA ASP A 79 -15.55 -9.24 43.64
C ASP A 79 -16.37 -9.12 42.33
N PRO A 80 -17.69 -9.49 42.30
CA PRO A 80 -18.50 -9.63 41.10
C PRO A 80 -18.89 -8.29 40.44
N LEU A 81 -19.13 -8.35 39.11
CA LEU A 81 -19.46 -7.26 38.20
C LEU A 81 -20.67 -6.41 38.62
N PRO A 82 -20.62 -5.08 38.49
CA PRO A 82 -21.81 -4.25 38.55
C PRO A 82 -22.68 -4.39 37.27
N PRO A 83 -24.01 -4.22 37.37
CA PRO A 83 -24.93 -4.40 36.27
C PRO A 83 -24.79 -3.35 35.17
N ASP A 84 -25.23 -3.70 33.95
CA ASP A 84 -25.15 -2.93 32.68
C ASP A 84 -25.82 -1.52 32.69
N GLU A 85 -26.44 -1.13 33.79
CA GLU A 85 -27.18 0.16 33.92
C GLU A 85 -26.27 1.41 34.03
N ALA A 86 -24.96 1.24 34.25
CA ALA A 86 -24.02 2.36 34.29
C ALA A 86 -23.63 2.94 32.91
N ILE A 87 -24.31 2.50 31.84
CA ILE A 87 -24.02 2.91 30.45
C ILE A 87 -24.74 4.22 30.09
N SER A 88 -25.78 4.64 30.82
CA SER A 88 -26.57 5.84 30.52
C SER A 88 -25.83 7.17 30.74
N ASP A 89 -24.80 7.19 31.59
CA ASP A 89 -24.00 8.41 31.82
C ASP A 89 -22.88 8.60 30.78
N LEU A 90 -22.82 7.71 29.77
CA LEU A 90 -21.77 7.73 28.76
C LEU A 90 -21.97 8.82 27.69
N GLU A 91 -23.22 9.25 27.41
CA GLU A 91 -23.48 10.25 26.36
C GLU A 91 -22.90 11.64 26.72
N ASP A 92 -22.99 12.05 27.98
CA ASP A 92 -22.39 13.32 28.44
C ASP A 92 -20.86 13.23 28.53
N ALA A 93 -20.31 12.07 28.91
CA ALA A 93 -18.88 11.84 28.95
C ALA A 93 -18.29 11.71 27.54
N GLU A 94 -19.05 11.17 26.58
CA GLU A 94 -18.69 11.10 25.16
C GLU A 94 -18.58 12.50 24.55
N ALA A 95 -19.54 13.38 24.79
CA ALA A 95 -19.51 14.77 24.29
C ALA A 95 -18.32 15.53 24.85
N GLN A 96 -18.02 15.41 26.15
CA GLN A 96 -16.87 16.05 26.78
C GLN A 96 -15.53 15.47 26.30
N LEU A 97 -15.47 14.17 25.98
CA LEU A 97 -14.28 13.55 25.41
C LEU A 97 -14.06 13.94 23.97
N ALA A 98 -15.16 14.02 23.16
CA ALA A 98 -15.13 14.49 21.79
C ALA A 98 -14.65 15.93 21.66
N GLU A 99 -15.08 16.82 22.57
CA GLU A 99 -14.58 18.20 22.66
C GLU A 99 -13.09 18.29 23.07
N ARG A 100 -12.64 17.39 23.94
CA ARG A 100 -11.22 17.33 24.38
C ARG A 100 -10.31 16.64 23.38
N LEU A 101 -10.83 15.79 22.53
CA LEU A 101 -10.14 15.14 21.43
C LEU A 101 -10.22 16.02 20.19
N ASP A 102 -9.61 17.21 20.25
CA ASP A 102 -9.36 18.06 19.10
C ASP A 102 -8.74 17.21 17.95
N GLY A 103 -9.10 17.52 16.71
CA GLY A 103 -8.59 16.85 15.54
C GLY A 103 -7.07 16.76 15.44
N SER A 104 -6.33 17.61 16.17
CA SER A 104 -4.88 17.55 16.30
C SER A 104 -4.41 16.33 17.10
N HIS A 105 -5.08 15.99 18.20
CA HIS A 105 -4.73 14.83 19.03
C HIS A 105 -4.95 13.50 18.28
N TYR A 106 -6.06 13.36 17.56
CA TYR A 106 -6.29 12.16 16.73
C TYR A 106 -5.26 12.00 15.62
N ARG A 107 -4.86 13.11 14.99
CA ARG A 107 -3.80 13.11 13.98
C ARG A 107 -2.49 12.58 14.56
N ASP A 108 -2.09 13.11 15.69
CA ASP A 108 -0.86 12.73 16.36
C ASP A 108 -0.89 11.28 16.85
N ASP A 109 -2.02 10.80 17.34
CA ASP A 109 -2.18 9.42 17.83
C ASP A 109 -2.09 8.40 16.68
N VAL A 110 -2.75 8.65 15.53
CA VAL A 110 -2.66 7.78 14.36
C VAL A 110 -1.26 7.78 13.78
N LEU A 111 -0.62 8.95 13.73
CA LEU A 111 0.75 9.08 13.26
C LEU A 111 1.72 8.31 14.15
N ARG A 112 1.57 8.43 15.46
CA ARG A 112 2.36 7.67 16.44
C ARG A 112 2.20 6.17 16.26
N LEU A 113 0.96 5.69 16.06
CA LEU A 113 0.67 4.29 15.82
C LEU A 113 1.38 3.78 14.55
N LEU A 114 1.31 4.54 13.45
CA LEU A 114 2.01 4.22 12.21
C LEU A 114 3.53 4.24 12.39
N PHE A 115 4.08 5.19 13.15
CA PHE A 115 5.51 5.26 13.43
C PHE A 115 6.02 4.10 14.26
N ILE A 116 5.22 3.61 15.18
CA ILE A 116 5.53 2.39 15.95
C ILE A 116 5.54 1.19 15.00
N CYS A 117 4.55 1.04 14.13
CA CYS A 117 4.50 -0.05 13.16
C CYS A 117 5.65 0.00 12.15
N CYS A 118 6.15 1.20 11.81
CA CYS A 118 7.25 1.42 10.85
C CYS A 118 8.60 1.67 11.55
N HIS A 119 8.77 1.21 12.79
CA HIS A 119 10.00 1.45 13.53
C HIS A 119 11.21 0.81 12.83
N ARG A 120 12.34 1.52 12.79
CA ARG A 120 13.57 1.12 12.07
C ARG A 120 14.16 -0.21 12.54
N GLU A 121 13.93 -0.59 13.80
CA GLU A 121 14.35 -1.88 14.34
C GLU A 121 13.59 -3.07 13.74
N LEU A 122 12.47 -2.83 13.06
CA LEU A 122 11.67 -3.86 12.42
C LEU A 122 12.10 -4.05 10.96
N PRO A 123 12.37 -5.28 10.51
CA PRO A 123 12.45 -5.59 9.09
C PRO A 123 11.15 -5.23 8.36
N ASN A 124 11.22 -4.87 7.07
CA ASN A 124 10.06 -4.46 6.26
C ASN A 124 8.89 -5.43 6.35
N THR A 125 9.15 -6.74 6.32
CA THR A 125 8.11 -7.78 6.43
C THR A 125 7.39 -7.78 7.78
N GLN A 126 8.06 -7.35 8.86
CA GLN A 126 7.45 -7.18 10.18
C GLN A 126 6.68 -5.85 10.27
N GLN A 127 7.21 -4.77 9.68
CA GLN A 127 6.53 -3.48 9.62
C GLN A 127 5.18 -3.63 8.89
N ILE A 128 5.17 -4.26 7.73
CA ILE A 128 3.96 -4.51 6.94
C ILE A 128 2.95 -5.35 7.74
N ALA A 129 3.40 -6.49 8.29
CA ALA A 129 2.52 -7.39 9.04
C ALA A 129 1.91 -6.70 10.26
N LEU A 130 2.70 -5.91 10.99
CA LEU A 130 2.25 -5.17 12.16
C LEU A 130 1.26 -4.05 11.77
N ALA A 131 1.56 -3.27 10.73
CA ALA A 131 0.69 -2.20 10.26
C ALA A 131 -0.67 -2.74 9.78
N LEU A 132 -0.67 -3.82 9.00
CA LEU A 132 -1.91 -4.47 8.55
C LEU A 132 -2.71 -5.03 9.72
N ARG A 133 -2.06 -5.58 10.74
CA ARG A 133 -2.74 -6.09 11.93
C ARG A 133 -3.34 -4.97 12.78
N ILE A 134 -2.52 -3.97 13.11
CA ILE A 134 -2.86 -2.95 14.12
C ILE A 134 -3.68 -1.82 13.50
N VAL A 135 -3.23 -1.24 12.38
CA VAL A 135 -3.87 -0.08 11.76
C VAL A 135 -5.05 -0.48 10.89
N SER A 136 -4.89 -1.54 10.09
CA SER A 136 -5.92 -2.01 9.15
C SER A 136 -6.90 -2.99 9.77
N GLY A 137 -6.55 -3.65 10.87
CA GLY A 137 -7.42 -4.58 11.56
C GLY A 137 -7.56 -5.95 10.88
N LEU A 138 -6.69 -6.26 9.93
CA LEU A 138 -6.72 -7.57 9.28
C LEU A 138 -6.40 -8.68 10.28
N SER A 139 -7.11 -9.80 10.18
CA SER A 139 -6.80 -10.98 10.96
C SER A 139 -5.47 -11.60 10.55
N VAL A 140 -4.80 -12.32 11.46
CA VAL A 140 -3.57 -13.05 11.16
C VAL A 140 -3.76 -13.97 9.96
N LYS A 141 -4.90 -14.64 9.87
CA LYS A 141 -5.29 -15.50 8.75
C LYS A 141 -5.36 -14.75 7.40
N GLN A 142 -5.95 -13.55 7.37
CA GLN A 142 -6.01 -12.72 6.17
C GLN A 142 -4.62 -12.29 5.72
N ILE A 143 -3.78 -11.82 6.66
CA ILE A 143 -2.40 -11.41 6.39
C ILE A 143 -1.57 -12.61 5.91
N ALA A 144 -1.67 -13.76 6.58
CA ALA A 144 -0.95 -14.97 6.21
C ALA A 144 -1.30 -15.45 4.79
N ARG A 145 -2.59 -15.42 4.43
CA ARG A 145 -3.05 -15.74 3.07
C ARG A 145 -2.50 -14.77 2.02
N ALA A 146 -2.49 -13.47 2.34
CA ALA A 146 -1.96 -12.45 1.45
C ALA A 146 -0.46 -12.62 1.18
N PHE A 147 0.31 -13.06 2.18
CA PHE A 147 1.76 -13.28 2.05
C PHE A 147 2.15 -14.73 1.73
N LEU A 148 1.18 -15.61 1.44
CA LEU A 148 1.38 -17.03 1.12
C LEU A 148 2.24 -17.76 2.16
N VAL A 149 2.06 -17.44 3.44
CA VAL A 149 2.74 -18.09 4.56
C VAL A 149 1.72 -18.80 5.46
N ARG A 150 2.19 -19.74 6.29
CA ARG A 150 1.32 -20.40 7.28
C ARG A 150 0.90 -19.39 8.35
N GLU A 151 -0.32 -19.54 8.86
CA GLU A 151 -0.90 -18.66 9.89
C GLU A 151 -0.01 -18.58 11.13
N ALA A 152 0.48 -19.71 11.63
CA ALA A 152 1.40 -19.75 12.77
C ALA A 152 2.71 -18.98 12.53
N ALA A 153 3.25 -18.99 11.30
CA ALA A 153 4.44 -18.23 10.96
C ALA A 153 4.17 -16.72 10.94
N MET A 154 2.99 -16.30 10.48
CA MET A 154 2.57 -14.90 10.51
C MET A 154 2.32 -14.43 11.94
N GLU A 155 1.68 -15.24 12.76
CA GLU A 155 1.46 -14.97 14.18
C GLU A 155 2.77 -14.75 14.92
N GLN A 156 3.74 -15.66 14.76
CA GLN A 156 5.08 -15.48 15.31
C GLN A 156 5.77 -14.20 14.83
N ARG A 157 5.59 -13.84 13.55
CA ARG A 157 6.16 -12.62 12.97
C ARG A 157 5.61 -11.38 13.66
N ILE A 158 4.30 -11.31 13.88
CA ILE A 158 3.61 -10.20 14.55
C ILE A 158 4.02 -10.14 16.03
N THR A 159 4.04 -11.29 16.72
CA THR A 159 4.46 -11.37 18.14
C THR A 159 5.90 -10.90 18.33
N ARG A 160 6.83 -11.33 17.46
CA ARG A 160 8.22 -10.86 17.49
C ARG A 160 8.33 -9.36 17.20
N ALA A 161 7.53 -8.83 16.28
CA ALA A 161 7.50 -7.39 16.00
C ALA A 161 7.06 -6.60 17.23
N LYS A 162 5.97 -7.02 17.90
CA LYS A 162 5.48 -6.39 19.12
C LYS A 162 6.52 -6.45 20.26
N ALA A 163 7.14 -7.62 20.48
CA ALA A 163 8.18 -7.78 21.48
C ALA A 163 9.39 -6.86 21.23
N ARG A 164 9.83 -6.71 19.99
CA ARG A 164 10.91 -5.78 19.63
C ARG A 164 10.55 -4.32 19.91
N ILE A 165 9.33 -3.91 19.57
CA ILE A 165 8.85 -2.55 19.88
C ILE A 165 8.82 -2.30 21.40
N ALA A 166 8.31 -3.26 22.18
CA ALA A 166 8.29 -3.17 23.63
C ALA A 166 9.71 -3.05 24.22
N GLN A 167 10.67 -3.84 23.71
CA GLN A 167 12.07 -3.81 24.15
C GLN A 167 12.82 -2.54 23.72
N ALA A 168 12.50 -2.00 22.55
CA ALA A 168 13.16 -0.80 22.03
C ALA A 168 12.82 0.47 22.83
N GLY A 169 11.87 0.41 23.78
CA GLY A 169 11.50 1.55 24.60
C GLY A 169 11.05 2.75 23.78
N VAL A 170 10.33 2.49 22.66
CA VAL A 170 9.92 3.54 21.71
C VAL A 170 9.20 4.64 22.47
N PRO A 171 9.68 5.90 22.37
CA PRO A 171 9.01 6.99 23.07
C PRO A 171 7.59 7.15 22.57
N PHE A 172 6.62 7.17 23.49
CA PHE A 172 5.22 7.46 23.17
C PHE A 172 4.98 8.97 23.01
N GLU A 173 6.04 9.78 22.92
CA GLU A 173 5.98 11.21 22.72
C GLU A 173 5.76 11.57 21.25
N THR A 174 5.11 12.71 21.03
CA THR A 174 4.89 13.21 19.66
C THR A 174 6.23 13.69 19.10
N PRO A 175 6.69 13.15 17.95
CA PRO A 175 7.97 13.54 17.38
C PRO A 175 7.97 14.99 16.92
N GLY A 176 9.12 15.65 17.01
CA GLY A 176 9.33 17.00 16.47
C GLY A 176 9.11 17.08 14.97
N ALA A 177 9.00 18.29 14.41
CA ALA A 177 8.65 18.49 12.98
C ALA A 177 9.60 17.80 12.01
N ALA A 178 10.91 17.84 12.25
CA ALA A 178 11.92 17.19 11.40
C ALA A 178 11.81 15.65 11.46
N GLU A 179 11.73 15.10 12.64
CA GLU A 179 11.55 13.67 12.86
C GLU A 179 10.22 13.16 12.26
N ARG A 180 9.17 13.97 12.34
CA ARG A 180 7.86 13.67 11.72
C ARG A 180 7.97 13.53 10.21
N ALA A 181 8.74 14.41 9.54
CA ALA A 181 8.93 14.36 8.10
C ALA A 181 9.68 13.08 7.67
N GLU A 182 10.75 12.71 8.37
CA GLU A 182 11.49 11.47 8.11
C GLU A 182 10.62 10.23 8.31
N ARG A 183 9.84 10.19 9.37
CA ARG A 183 8.96 9.05 9.68
C ARG A 183 7.80 8.95 8.71
N LEU A 184 7.27 10.07 8.18
CA LEU A 184 6.27 10.05 7.11
C LEU A 184 6.80 9.39 5.85
N VAL A 185 8.07 9.61 5.51
CA VAL A 185 8.71 8.92 4.36
C VAL A 185 8.73 7.40 4.59
N ALA A 186 9.06 6.93 5.80
CA ALA A 186 9.04 5.52 6.13
C ALA A 186 7.63 4.92 6.06
N VAL A 187 6.62 5.63 6.56
CA VAL A 187 5.20 5.22 6.47
C VAL A 187 4.76 5.15 5.01
N ALA A 188 5.11 6.14 4.19
CA ALA A 188 4.81 6.15 2.76
C ALA A 188 5.42 4.94 2.05
N ALA A 189 6.70 4.64 2.32
CA ALA A 189 7.39 3.49 1.76
C ALA A 189 6.73 2.17 2.17
N MET A 190 6.32 2.01 3.43
CA MET A 190 5.61 0.84 3.92
C MET A 190 4.26 0.67 3.20
N ILE A 191 3.45 1.74 3.08
CA ILE A 191 2.16 1.68 2.37
C ILE A 191 2.36 1.29 0.90
N TYR A 192 3.39 1.82 0.25
CA TYR A 192 3.69 1.44 -1.12
C TYR A 192 4.16 -0.01 -1.26
N LEU A 193 4.87 -0.55 -0.27
CA LEU A 193 5.21 -1.98 -0.24
C LEU A 193 3.95 -2.86 -0.09
N VAL A 194 2.99 -2.48 0.77
CA VAL A 194 1.69 -3.16 0.88
C VAL A 194 0.97 -3.15 -0.47
N PHE A 195 0.95 -2.00 -1.14
CA PHE A 195 0.35 -1.87 -2.47
C PHE A 195 0.99 -2.81 -3.48
N ASN A 196 2.33 -2.84 -3.55
CA ASN A 196 3.07 -3.66 -4.50
C ASN A 196 2.85 -5.17 -4.27
N GLU A 197 2.71 -5.62 -3.01
CA GLU A 197 2.35 -7.01 -2.71
C GLU A 197 0.98 -7.39 -3.29
N GLY A 198 0.01 -6.47 -3.25
CA GLY A 198 -1.30 -6.67 -3.88
C GLY A 198 -1.25 -6.56 -5.40
N TYR A 199 -0.51 -5.57 -5.89
CA TYR A 199 -0.43 -5.25 -7.32
C TYR A 199 0.28 -6.34 -8.14
N SER A 200 1.27 -7.03 -7.57
CA SER A 200 1.97 -8.13 -8.22
C SER A 200 1.16 -9.42 -8.29
N ALA A 201 0.10 -9.54 -7.50
CA ALA A 201 -0.81 -10.66 -7.53
C ALA A 201 -1.83 -10.49 -8.66
N GLY A 202 -2.13 -11.56 -9.38
CA GLY A 202 -3.19 -11.56 -10.38
C GLY A 202 -4.56 -11.22 -9.79
N ASP A 203 -5.48 -10.84 -10.66
CA ASP A 203 -6.85 -10.49 -10.30
C ASP A 203 -7.56 -11.67 -9.59
N GLY A 204 -8.40 -11.38 -8.60
CA GLY A 204 -9.13 -12.40 -7.81
C GLY A 204 -8.33 -13.07 -6.69
N SER A 205 -7.06 -12.73 -6.48
CA SER A 205 -6.27 -13.26 -5.37
C SER A 205 -6.61 -12.54 -4.04
N ALA A 206 -6.40 -13.24 -2.91
CA ALA A 206 -6.49 -12.61 -1.58
C ALA A 206 -5.52 -11.43 -1.41
N ARG A 207 -4.49 -11.33 -2.25
CA ARG A 207 -3.52 -10.23 -2.29
C ARG A 207 -4.09 -8.97 -2.92
N ALA A 208 -5.01 -9.09 -3.89
CA ALA A 208 -5.61 -7.91 -4.55
C ALA A 208 -6.24 -6.95 -3.52
N GLN A 209 -6.81 -7.47 -2.43
CA GLN A 209 -7.34 -6.68 -1.31
C GLN A 209 -6.29 -5.79 -0.62
N LEU A 210 -4.99 -6.09 -0.76
CA LEU A 210 -3.92 -5.25 -0.24
C LEU A 210 -3.80 -3.92 -0.99
N CYS A 211 -4.14 -3.88 -2.28
CA CYS A 211 -4.19 -2.62 -3.04
C CYS A 211 -5.25 -1.68 -2.46
N ASP A 212 -6.46 -2.20 -2.23
CA ASP A 212 -7.56 -1.43 -1.64
C ASP A 212 -7.19 -0.91 -0.24
N GLU A 213 -6.56 -1.77 0.56
CA GLU A 213 -6.11 -1.39 1.90
C GLU A 213 -5.00 -0.33 1.87
N ALA A 214 -4.01 -0.45 0.99
CA ALA A 214 -2.97 0.55 0.82
C ALA A 214 -3.55 1.91 0.37
N ILE A 215 -4.51 1.90 -0.55
CA ILE A 215 -5.22 3.11 -0.99
C ILE A 215 -6.03 3.70 0.18
N ARG A 216 -6.70 2.88 0.97
CA ARG A 216 -7.42 3.33 2.18
C ARG A 216 -6.48 4.01 3.18
N LEU A 217 -5.29 3.44 3.42
CA LEU A 217 -4.26 4.04 4.27
C LEU A 217 -3.72 5.34 3.69
N GLY A 218 -3.47 5.40 2.38
CA GLY A 218 -3.10 6.63 1.68
C GLY A 218 -4.13 7.74 1.86
N ARG A 219 -5.41 7.44 1.67
CA ARG A 219 -6.52 8.39 1.90
C ARG A 219 -6.62 8.80 3.38
N LEU A 220 -6.32 7.91 4.32
CA LEU A 220 -6.24 8.25 5.75
C LEU A 220 -5.14 9.28 5.98
N LEU A 221 -3.92 9.04 5.46
CA LEU A 221 -2.82 10.01 5.57
C LEU A 221 -3.17 11.35 4.95
N LEU A 222 -3.86 11.39 3.81
CA LEU A 222 -4.28 12.64 3.19
C LEU A 222 -5.25 13.45 4.06
N ARG A 223 -6.13 12.80 4.80
CA ARG A 223 -7.01 13.50 5.77
C ARG A 223 -6.21 14.08 6.93
N LEU A 224 -5.16 13.39 7.38
CA LEU A 224 -4.32 13.81 8.48
C LEU A 224 -3.28 14.88 8.06
N PHE A 225 -2.75 14.79 6.83
CA PHE A 225 -1.66 15.60 6.29
C PHE A 225 -2.04 16.24 4.96
N GLN A 226 -3.00 17.15 5.01
CA GLN A 226 -3.62 17.76 3.82
C GLN A 226 -2.68 18.64 2.98
N THR A 227 -1.50 18.99 3.52
CA THR A 227 -0.50 19.86 2.88
C THR A 227 0.78 19.13 2.47
N GLU A 228 0.82 17.78 2.60
CA GLU A 228 1.99 16.98 2.25
C GLU A 228 1.90 16.46 0.81
N PRO A 229 2.61 17.09 -0.16
CA PRO A 229 2.48 16.78 -1.57
C PRO A 229 2.98 15.36 -1.92
N GLU A 230 3.95 14.80 -1.18
CA GLU A 230 4.40 13.43 -1.39
C GLU A 230 3.33 12.39 -1.01
N MET A 231 2.50 12.66 -0.01
CA MET A 231 1.36 11.80 0.31
C MET A 231 0.26 11.87 -0.76
N MET A 232 0.06 13.07 -1.34
CA MET A 232 -0.82 13.21 -2.51
C MET A 232 -0.28 12.42 -3.70
N GLY A 233 1.02 12.54 -3.97
CA GLY A 233 1.71 11.79 -5.04
C GLY A 233 1.63 10.28 -4.84
N LEU A 234 1.92 9.78 -3.65
CA LEU A 234 1.80 8.35 -3.34
C LEU A 234 0.40 7.81 -3.57
N THR A 235 -0.61 8.52 -3.04
CA THR A 235 -2.01 8.08 -3.19
C THR A 235 -2.44 8.13 -4.65
N ALA A 236 -2.09 9.19 -5.38
CA ALA A 236 -2.35 9.30 -6.81
C ALA A 236 -1.68 8.17 -7.61
N LEU A 237 -0.43 7.84 -7.31
CA LEU A 237 0.31 6.75 -7.94
C LEU A 237 -0.44 5.41 -7.77
N MET A 238 -0.83 5.09 -6.55
CA MET A 238 -1.58 3.86 -6.25
C MET A 238 -2.94 3.83 -6.96
N LEU A 239 -3.68 4.94 -6.95
CA LEU A 239 -4.97 5.06 -7.64
C LEU A 239 -4.84 4.85 -9.15
N LEU A 240 -3.88 5.54 -9.80
CA LEU A 240 -3.67 5.45 -11.25
C LEU A 240 -3.17 4.06 -11.68
N GLN A 241 -2.37 3.41 -10.87
CA GLN A 241 -1.94 2.04 -11.12
C GLN A 241 -3.09 1.05 -10.91
N HIS A 242 -3.86 1.19 -9.82
CA HIS A 242 -4.96 0.28 -9.49
C HIS A 242 -6.14 0.42 -10.45
N ALA A 243 -6.37 1.61 -11.01
CA ALA A 243 -7.39 1.85 -12.03
C ALA A 243 -7.29 0.89 -13.22
N ARG A 244 -6.10 0.39 -13.51
CA ARG A 244 -5.84 -0.54 -14.63
C ARG A 244 -6.05 -2.01 -14.27
N ALA A 245 -6.33 -2.34 -13.02
CA ALA A 245 -6.42 -3.72 -12.55
C ALA A 245 -7.30 -4.63 -13.44
N PRO A 246 -8.49 -4.19 -13.90
CA PRO A 246 -9.34 -5.03 -14.75
C PRO A 246 -8.77 -5.35 -16.15
N ALA A 247 -7.75 -4.60 -16.60
CA ALA A 247 -7.15 -4.77 -17.92
C ALA A 247 -5.76 -5.40 -17.90
N ARG A 248 -5.22 -5.71 -16.70
CA ARG A 248 -3.83 -6.18 -16.56
C ARG A 248 -3.62 -7.65 -16.88
N PHE A 249 -4.67 -8.42 -16.78
CA PHE A 249 -4.64 -9.85 -17.05
C PHE A 249 -5.76 -10.19 -18.03
N ASP A 250 -5.50 -11.14 -18.90
CA ASP A 250 -6.52 -11.69 -19.78
C ASP A 250 -7.36 -12.78 -19.09
N ALA A 251 -8.30 -13.38 -19.83
CA ALA A 251 -9.16 -14.44 -19.33
C ALA A 251 -8.40 -15.74 -18.94
N ALA A 252 -7.18 -15.92 -19.45
CA ALA A 252 -6.29 -17.02 -19.09
C ALA A 252 -5.42 -16.70 -17.87
N GLY A 253 -5.48 -15.46 -17.34
CA GLY A 253 -4.64 -14.99 -16.25
C GLY A 253 -3.23 -14.59 -16.69
N GLU A 254 -3.00 -14.38 -17.99
CA GLU A 254 -1.72 -13.94 -18.53
C GLU A 254 -1.60 -12.41 -18.49
N ILE A 255 -0.36 -11.91 -18.35
CA ILE A 255 -0.09 -10.48 -18.26
C ILE A 255 -0.34 -9.81 -19.60
N VAL A 256 -1.18 -8.76 -19.60
CA VAL A 256 -1.40 -7.88 -20.73
C VAL A 256 -0.50 -6.66 -20.60
N LEU A 257 0.36 -6.40 -21.61
CA LEU A 257 1.23 -5.23 -21.63
C LEU A 257 0.43 -3.94 -21.59
N LEU A 258 1.00 -2.88 -21.01
CA LEU A 258 0.32 -1.59 -20.87
C LEU A 258 -0.19 -1.03 -22.21
N GLU A 259 0.57 -1.23 -23.29
CA GLU A 259 0.21 -0.79 -24.64
C GLU A 259 -0.93 -1.62 -25.26
N ASP A 260 -1.13 -2.86 -24.81
CA ASP A 260 -2.17 -3.77 -25.30
C ASP A 260 -3.43 -3.77 -24.43
N GLN A 261 -3.39 -3.07 -23.27
CA GLN A 261 -4.52 -3.01 -22.36
C GLN A 261 -5.72 -2.27 -22.95
N ASN A 262 -6.91 -2.87 -22.83
CA ASN A 262 -8.16 -2.20 -23.16
C ASN A 262 -8.45 -1.09 -22.13
N ARG A 263 -8.20 0.15 -22.50
CA ARG A 263 -8.37 1.33 -21.65
C ARG A 263 -9.83 1.60 -21.27
N ALA A 264 -10.80 1.08 -22.00
CA ALA A 264 -12.22 1.18 -21.66
C ALA A 264 -12.58 0.41 -20.36
N LEU A 265 -11.74 -0.55 -19.96
CA LEU A 265 -11.88 -1.29 -18.71
C LEU A 265 -11.26 -0.56 -17.50
N TRP A 266 -10.51 0.52 -17.71
CA TRP A 266 -9.88 1.24 -16.63
C TRP A 266 -10.91 1.99 -15.78
N ASP A 267 -10.73 2.00 -14.46
CA ASP A 267 -11.64 2.71 -13.55
C ASP A 267 -11.47 4.24 -13.67
N GLY A 268 -12.41 4.88 -14.37
CA GLY A 268 -12.42 6.33 -14.58
C GLY A 268 -12.55 7.15 -13.30
N LYS A 269 -13.14 6.59 -12.21
CA LYS A 269 -13.27 7.30 -10.92
C LYS A 269 -11.92 7.36 -10.22
N LEU A 270 -11.18 6.25 -10.19
CA LEU A 270 -9.84 6.21 -9.62
C LEU A 270 -8.88 7.10 -10.41
N ILE A 271 -9.00 7.12 -11.75
CA ILE A 271 -8.22 8.01 -12.60
C ILE A 271 -8.51 9.48 -12.27
N ALA A 272 -9.78 9.88 -12.22
CA ALA A 272 -10.17 11.25 -11.91
C ALA A 272 -9.65 11.70 -10.54
N GLU A 273 -9.77 10.86 -9.51
CA GLU A 273 -9.24 11.12 -8.17
C GLU A 273 -7.71 11.27 -8.19
N GLY A 274 -7.01 10.35 -8.87
CA GLY A 274 -5.54 10.39 -8.98
C GLY A 274 -5.04 11.64 -9.68
N LEU A 275 -5.65 12.03 -10.79
CA LEU A 275 -5.31 13.25 -11.54
C LEU A 275 -5.53 14.52 -10.69
N ALA A 276 -6.66 14.61 -9.97
CA ALA A 276 -6.95 15.74 -9.09
C ALA A 276 -5.91 15.86 -7.95
N LEU A 277 -5.43 14.74 -7.40
CA LEU A 277 -4.39 14.73 -6.36
C LEU A 277 -3.06 15.20 -6.92
N ILE A 278 -2.66 14.80 -8.12
CA ILE A 278 -1.43 15.29 -8.77
C ILE A 278 -1.52 16.79 -9.03
N ASP A 279 -2.62 17.28 -9.59
CA ASP A 279 -2.79 18.72 -9.84
C ASP A 279 -2.72 19.53 -8.52
N LYS A 280 -3.26 18.99 -7.42
CA LYS A 280 -3.14 19.58 -6.09
C LYS A 280 -1.69 19.55 -5.58
N ALA A 281 -0.99 18.43 -5.71
CA ALA A 281 0.38 18.27 -5.26
C ALA A 281 1.34 19.24 -5.98
N MET A 282 1.17 19.43 -7.28
CA MET A 282 2.00 20.34 -8.08
C MET A 282 1.93 21.80 -7.64
N ARG A 283 0.80 22.26 -7.09
CA ARG A 283 0.63 23.62 -6.57
C ARG A 283 1.58 23.93 -5.40
N HIS A 284 2.03 22.91 -4.68
CA HIS A 284 2.97 23.06 -3.57
C HIS A 284 4.41 23.35 -4.03
N ARG A 285 4.75 23.15 -5.31
CA ARG A 285 6.09 23.40 -5.91
C ARG A 285 7.24 22.71 -5.15
N ARG A 286 6.95 21.58 -4.52
CA ARG A 286 7.93 20.71 -3.83
C ARG A 286 7.87 19.31 -4.44
N PRO A 287 8.49 19.11 -5.64
CA PRO A 287 8.46 17.82 -6.31
C PRO A 287 9.19 16.77 -5.49
N GLY A 288 8.65 15.57 -5.48
CA GLY A 288 9.25 14.40 -4.84
C GLY A 288 9.05 13.13 -5.66
N PRO A 289 9.69 12.02 -5.28
CA PRO A 289 9.71 10.79 -6.06
C PRO A 289 8.31 10.22 -6.35
N ASN A 290 7.41 10.22 -5.37
CA ASN A 290 6.06 9.70 -5.56
C ASN A 290 5.23 10.56 -6.50
N GLN A 291 5.38 11.89 -6.41
CA GLN A 291 4.70 12.83 -7.32
C GLN A 291 5.14 12.63 -8.76
N ILE A 292 6.46 12.46 -8.99
CA ILE A 292 7.00 12.25 -10.34
C ILE A 292 6.51 10.92 -10.92
N GLN A 293 6.54 9.84 -10.14
CA GLN A 293 6.02 8.54 -10.58
C GLN A 293 4.51 8.61 -10.87
N ALA A 294 3.75 9.32 -10.04
CA ALA A 294 2.32 9.55 -10.28
C ALA A 294 2.07 10.39 -11.55
N ALA A 295 2.92 11.39 -11.81
CA ALA A 295 2.82 12.18 -13.04
C ALA A 295 3.10 11.32 -14.30
N ILE A 296 4.07 10.40 -14.24
CA ILE A 296 4.30 9.42 -15.32
C ILE A 296 3.06 8.54 -15.53
N ALA A 297 2.49 8.00 -14.44
CA ALA A 297 1.27 7.20 -14.51
C ALA A 297 0.08 8.01 -15.06
N ALA A 298 0.00 9.31 -14.73
CA ALA A 298 -1.03 10.23 -15.23
C ALA A 298 -0.94 10.45 -16.75
N LEU A 299 0.27 10.50 -17.32
CA LEU A 299 0.45 10.62 -18.78
C LEU A 299 -0.10 9.39 -19.51
N HIS A 300 0.10 8.21 -18.97
CA HIS A 300 -0.52 7.00 -19.50
C HIS A 300 -2.05 7.01 -19.36
N ALA A 301 -2.57 7.51 -18.22
CA ALA A 301 -4.00 7.53 -17.94
C ALA A 301 -4.76 8.59 -18.76
N ARG A 302 -4.10 9.69 -19.14
CA ARG A 302 -4.70 10.78 -19.97
C ARG A 302 -4.77 10.42 -21.44
N ALA A 303 -3.85 9.61 -21.95
CA ALA A 303 -3.85 9.21 -23.33
C ALA A 303 -5.03 8.28 -23.62
N ALA A 304 -5.89 8.63 -24.59
CA ALA A 304 -7.01 7.77 -24.99
C ALA A 304 -6.53 6.50 -25.69
N HIS A 305 -5.45 6.60 -26.44
CA HIS A 305 -4.81 5.50 -27.14
C HIS A 305 -3.32 5.41 -26.76
N PRO A 306 -2.70 4.22 -26.81
CA PRO A 306 -1.27 4.03 -26.48
C PRO A 306 -0.33 4.94 -27.31
N GLN A 307 -0.71 5.22 -28.55
CA GLN A 307 0.05 6.06 -29.51
C GLN A 307 0.08 7.54 -29.12
N GLU A 308 -0.90 7.98 -28.31
CA GLU A 308 -1.00 9.37 -27.82
C GLU A 308 -0.20 9.59 -26.52
N THR A 309 0.46 8.55 -26.00
CA THR A 309 1.28 8.68 -24.80
C THR A 309 2.46 9.60 -25.05
N ASP A 310 2.59 10.66 -24.25
CA ASP A 310 3.70 11.63 -24.36
C ASP A 310 4.99 11.05 -23.76
N TRP A 311 5.68 10.25 -24.57
CA TRP A 311 6.94 9.62 -24.19
C TRP A 311 8.05 10.63 -23.94
N ALA A 312 8.03 11.79 -24.61
CA ALA A 312 9.03 12.84 -24.40
C ALA A 312 8.89 13.43 -22.98
N GLN A 313 7.66 13.70 -22.55
CA GLN A 313 7.42 14.16 -21.18
C GLN A 313 7.75 13.07 -20.15
N ILE A 314 7.48 11.80 -20.44
CA ILE A 314 7.86 10.66 -19.58
C ILE A 314 9.38 10.59 -19.41
N ASP A 315 10.17 10.74 -20.47
CA ASP A 315 11.64 10.75 -20.37
C ASP A 315 12.15 11.88 -19.49
N VAL A 316 11.61 13.10 -19.64
CA VAL A 316 11.95 14.25 -18.79
C VAL A 316 11.62 13.97 -17.30
N LEU A 317 10.47 13.37 -17.04
CA LEU A 317 10.08 13.02 -15.66
C LEU A 317 10.99 11.94 -15.07
N TYR A 318 11.34 10.90 -15.83
CA TYR A 318 12.31 9.91 -15.37
C TYR A 318 13.69 10.50 -15.14
N ALA A 319 14.15 11.43 -16.00
CA ALA A 319 15.41 12.13 -15.78
C ALA A 319 15.39 12.97 -14.48
N ALA A 320 14.24 13.57 -14.13
CA ALA A 320 14.06 14.25 -12.86
C ALA A 320 14.07 13.25 -11.68
N LEU A 321 13.41 12.11 -11.83
CA LEU A 321 13.39 11.04 -10.82
C LEU A 321 14.78 10.46 -10.56
N GLU A 322 15.58 10.23 -11.60
CA GLU A 322 16.97 9.77 -11.47
C GLU A 322 17.85 10.70 -10.64
N ARG A 323 17.61 12.03 -10.73
CA ARG A 323 18.34 13.01 -9.92
C ARG A 323 17.92 12.99 -8.44
N LEU A 324 16.65 12.75 -8.16
CA LEU A 324 16.13 12.71 -6.78
C LEU A 324 16.39 11.36 -6.11
N GLN A 325 16.29 10.27 -6.88
CA GLN A 325 16.40 8.90 -6.39
C GLN A 325 17.19 8.05 -7.40
N PRO A 326 18.53 8.15 -7.43
CA PRO A 326 19.36 7.37 -8.33
C PRO A 326 19.15 5.86 -8.12
N SER A 327 18.66 5.16 -9.15
CA SER A 327 18.42 3.74 -9.10
C SER A 327 18.57 3.11 -10.49
N PRO A 328 19.23 1.92 -10.60
CA PRO A 328 19.30 1.20 -11.88
C PRO A 328 17.91 0.85 -12.43
N VAL A 329 16.92 0.64 -11.58
CA VAL A 329 15.55 0.35 -11.97
C VAL A 329 14.89 1.60 -12.57
N VAL A 330 15.14 2.79 -12.03
CA VAL A 330 14.65 4.05 -12.61
C VAL A 330 15.24 4.26 -14.00
N THR A 331 16.58 4.05 -14.16
CA THR A 331 17.25 4.13 -15.46
C THR A 331 16.70 3.09 -16.45
N LEU A 332 16.44 1.86 -16.02
CA LEU A 332 15.83 0.82 -16.84
C LEU A 332 14.43 1.26 -17.35
N ASN A 333 13.60 1.80 -16.47
CA ASN A 333 12.27 2.28 -16.86
C ASN A 333 12.35 3.50 -17.79
N ARG A 334 13.30 4.41 -17.55
CA ARG A 334 13.57 5.54 -18.46
C ARG A 334 13.97 5.06 -19.85
N ALA A 335 14.78 4.00 -19.95
CA ALA A 335 15.20 3.46 -21.23
C ALA A 335 14.04 3.00 -22.11
N VAL A 336 12.91 2.60 -21.53
CA VAL A 336 11.69 2.28 -22.30
C VAL A 336 11.19 3.54 -23.00
N ALA A 337 11.12 4.68 -22.33
CA ALA A 337 10.71 5.96 -22.95
C ALA A 337 11.71 6.38 -24.03
N VAL A 338 13.01 6.30 -23.74
CA VAL A 338 14.09 6.57 -24.72
C VAL A 338 13.96 5.67 -25.94
N GLY A 339 13.62 4.39 -25.75
CA GLY A 339 13.38 3.46 -26.87
C GLY A 339 12.19 3.84 -27.76
N LYS A 340 11.14 4.39 -27.17
CA LYS A 340 9.97 4.89 -27.93
C LYS A 340 10.28 6.18 -28.72
N ILE A 341 11.21 7.02 -28.23
CA ILE A 341 11.58 8.30 -28.85
C ILE A 341 12.71 8.15 -29.86
N HIS A 342 13.79 7.46 -29.45
CA HIS A 342 15.07 7.39 -30.16
C HIS A 342 15.40 6.01 -30.71
N GLY A 343 14.47 5.06 -30.54
CA GLY A 343 14.62 3.69 -31.04
C GLY A 343 15.36 2.74 -30.08
N PRO A 344 15.28 1.42 -30.36
CA PRO A 344 15.76 0.38 -29.46
C PRO A 344 17.25 0.36 -29.27
N ALA A 345 18.04 0.88 -30.22
CA ALA A 345 19.52 0.96 -30.08
C ALA A 345 19.94 1.91 -28.97
N ALA A 346 19.29 3.08 -28.86
CA ALA A 346 19.54 4.05 -27.80
C ALA A 346 19.15 3.48 -26.42
N ALA A 347 18.00 2.81 -26.35
CA ALA A 347 17.54 2.15 -25.12
C ALA A 347 18.50 1.06 -24.68
N LEU A 348 18.96 0.20 -25.58
CA LEU A 348 19.89 -0.89 -25.28
C LEU A 348 21.22 -0.35 -24.75
N ALA A 349 21.79 0.66 -25.41
CA ALA A 349 23.04 1.31 -24.96
C ALA A 349 22.91 1.90 -23.55
N MET A 350 21.73 2.40 -23.19
CA MET A 350 21.47 2.95 -21.87
C MET A 350 21.40 1.89 -20.77
N ILE A 351 20.87 0.69 -21.07
CA ILE A 351 20.70 -0.37 -20.06
C ILE A 351 21.89 -1.34 -19.97
N GLU A 352 22.71 -1.50 -21.02
CA GLU A 352 23.85 -2.43 -21.01
C GLU A 352 24.79 -2.24 -19.80
N PRO A 353 25.17 -1.01 -19.39
CA PRO A 353 26.03 -0.80 -18.22
C PRO A 353 25.38 -1.21 -16.89
N LEU A 354 24.06 -1.40 -16.86
CA LEU A 354 23.32 -1.79 -15.66
C LEU A 354 23.39 -3.31 -15.38
N GLY A 355 23.85 -4.10 -16.35
CA GLY A 355 23.88 -5.56 -16.28
C GLY A 355 24.41 -6.14 -14.97
N PRO A 356 25.60 -5.75 -14.47
CA PRO A 356 26.12 -6.26 -13.21
C PRO A 356 25.26 -5.94 -11.99
N ARG A 357 24.59 -4.78 -12.00
CA ARG A 357 23.73 -4.32 -10.89
C ARG A 357 22.33 -4.93 -10.92
N LEU A 358 21.87 -5.38 -12.10
CA LEU A 358 20.54 -5.94 -12.34
C LEU A 358 20.58 -7.42 -12.76
N ALA A 359 21.69 -8.12 -12.47
CA ALA A 359 21.89 -9.52 -12.85
C ALA A 359 20.83 -10.50 -12.29
N GLY A 360 20.18 -10.17 -11.18
CA GLY A 360 19.07 -10.93 -10.58
C GLY A 360 17.69 -10.32 -10.83
N TYR A 361 17.53 -9.41 -11.77
CA TYR A 361 16.28 -8.67 -11.95
C TYR A 361 15.58 -9.07 -13.26
N PHE A 362 14.45 -9.78 -13.12
CA PHE A 362 13.63 -10.28 -14.23
C PHE A 362 13.36 -9.25 -15.33
N HIS A 363 12.87 -8.05 -14.95
CA HIS A 363 12.48 -7.02 -15.91
C HIS A 363 13.64 -6.47 -16.74
N PHE A 364 14.87 -6.53 -16.20
CA PHE A 364 16.06 -6.13 -16.96
C PHE A 364 16.26 -7.02 -18.18
N PHE A 365 16.21 -8.32 -18.00
CA PHE A 365 16.39 -9.28 -19.10
C PHE A 365 15.20 -9.28 -20.05
N GLY A 366 13.98 -9.08 -19.57
CA GLY A 366 12.80 -8.91 -20.41
C GLY A 366 12.93 -7.69 -21.34
N ALA A 367 13.29 -6.53 -20.78
CA ALA A 367 13.48 -5.29 -21.57
C ALA A 367 14.65 -5.43 -22.55
N LYS A 368 15.78 -6.00 -22.11
CA LYS A 368 16.95 -6.26 -22.97
C LYS A 368 16.57 -7.15 -24.15
N GLY A 369 15.88 -8.25 -23.90
CA GLY A 369 15.39 -9.16 -24.92
C GLY A 369 14.45 -8.47 -25.91
N ALA A 370 13.54 -7.64 -25.43
CA ALA A 370 12.62 -6.88 -26.29
C ALA A 370 13.35 -5.88 -27.20
N PHE A 371 14.35 -5.13 -26.69
CA PHE A 371 15.14 -4.21 -27.50
C PHE A 371 16.01 -4.95 -28.53
N LEU A 372 16.65 -6.07 -28.13
CA LEU A 372 17.41 -6.90 -29.05
C LEU A 372 16.55 -7.48 -30.17
N LEU A 373 15.34 -7.92 -29.85
CA LEU A 373 14.38 -8.42 -30.83
C LEU A 373 13.99 -7.35 -31.86
N GLN A 374 13.71 -6.13 -31.40
CA GLN A 374 13.41 -4.99 -32.28
C GLN A 374 14.61 -4.61 -33.19
N LEU A 375 15.84 -4.90 -32.77
CA LEU A 375 17.06 -4.71 -33.56
C LEU A 375 17.36 -5.89 -34.49
N GLY A 376 16.54 -6.94 -34.53
CA GLY A 376 16.77 -8.14 -35.32
C GLY A 376 17.87 -9.07 -34.76
N ARG A 377 18.41 -8.79 -33.54
CA ARG A 377 19.45 -9.58 -32.88
C ARG A 377 18.85 -10.80 -32.16
N LYS A 378 18.28 -11.73 -32.96
CA LYS A 378 17.38 -12.81 -32.47
C LYS A 378 18.05 -13.76 -31.48
N ASP A 379 19.32 -14.16 -31.69
CA ASP A 379 20.00 -15.10 -30.77
C ASP A 379 20.31 -14.50 -29.42
N GLU A 380 20.69 -13.22 -29.40
CA GLU A 380 20.93 -12.48 -28.17
C GLU A 380 19.63 -12.19 -27.42
N ALA A 381 18.54 -11.90 -28.15
CA ALA A 381 17.21 -11.75 -27.59
C ALA A 381 16.74 -13.03 -26.90
N ARG A 382 16.96 -14.19 -27.54
CA ARG A 382 16.65 -15.50 -26.97
C ARG A 382 17.40 -15.72 -25.67
N THR A 383 18.72 -15.47 -25.66
CA THR A 383 19.54 -15.60 -24.46
C THR A 383 19.05 -14.73 -23.30
N ALA A 384 18.64 -13.49 -23.61
CA ALA A 384 18.10 -12.58 -22.61
C ALA A 384 16.73 -13.06 -22.09
N PHE A 385 15.85 -13.54 -22.94
CA PHE A 385 14.55 -14.09 -22.53
C PHE A 385 14.68 -15.37 -21.69
N ASP A 386 15.60 -16.26 -22.01
CA ASP A 386 15.91 -17.46 -21.20
C ASP A 386 16.36 -17.06 -19.78
N GLN A 387 17.20 -16.01 -19.66
CA GLN A 387 17.60 -15.47 -18.38
C GLN A 387 16.40 -14.84 -17.62
N ALA A 388 15.51 -14.15 -18.32
CA ALA A 388 14.28 -13.63 -17.71
C ALA A 388 13.41 -14.76 -17.16
N ILE A 389 13.18 -15.84 -17.92
CA ILE A 389 12.38 -16.99 -17.46
C ILE A 389 13.00 -17.62 -16.22
N ALA A 390 14.33 -17.77 -16.17
CA ALA A 390 15.04 -18.33 -15.02
C ALA A 390 14.87 -17.49 -13.75
N LEU A 391 14.62 -16.17 -13.88
CA LEU A 391 14.43 -15.22 -12.80
C LEU A 391 12.95 -14.90 -12.50
N ALA A 392 12.01 -15.48 -13.24
CA ALA A 392 10.57 -15.22 -13.04
C ALA A 392 10.12 -15.68 -11.65
N ASN A 393 9.40 -14.81 -10.95
CA ASN A 393 8.87 -15.09 -9.61
C ASN A 393 7.47 -15.69 -9.66
N THR A 394 6.76 -15.52 -10.78
CA THR A 394 5.39 -16.00 -10.96
C THR A 394 5.24 -16.78 -12.28
N PRO A 395 4.29 -17.74 -12.35
CA PRO A 395 3.98 -18.40 -13.61
C PRO A 395 3.57 -17.43 -14.74
N ALA A 396 2.86 -16.36 -14.40
CA ALA A 396 2.41 -15.36 -15.37
C ALA A 396 3.59 -14.58 -15.99
N GLU A 397 4.61 -14.21 -15.19
CA GLU A 397 5.84 -13.61 -15.71
C GLU A 397 6.56 -14.55 -16.69
N ALA A 398 6.71 -15.83 -16.32
CA ALA A 398 7.34 -16.82 -17.18
C ALA A 398 6.54 -17.05 -18.46
N ALA A 399 5.21 -17.13 -18.39
CA ALA A 399 4.33 -17.31 -19.54
C ALA A 399 4.44 -16.13 -20.52
N HIS A 400 4.44 -14.90 -19.99
CA HIS A 400 4.59 -13.70 -20.81
C HIS A 400 5.88 -13.72 -21.65
N ILE A 401 7.02 -14.07 -21.07
CA ILE A 401 8.29 -14.15 -21.80
C ILE A 401 8.30 -15.33 -22.79
N ARG A 402 7.69 -16.48 -22.44
CA ARG A 402 7.57 -17.61 -23.37
C ARG A 402 6.84 -17.25 -24.65
N GLN A 403 5.82 -16.41 -24.60
CA GLN A 403 5.14 -15.93 -25.80
C GLN A 403 6.09 -15.23 -26.78
N HIS A 404 7.05 -14.44 -26.28
CA HIS A 404 8.08 -13.84 -27.12
C HIS A 404 9.00 -14.90 -27.76
N LEU A 405 9.42 -15.90 -27.01
CA LEU A 405 10.22 -17.01 -27.52
C LEU A 405 9.46 -17.85 -28.56
N ASP A 406 8.19 -18.11 -28.34
CA ASP A 406 7.35 -18.88 -29.29
C ASP A 406 7.13 -18.13 -30.61
N ARG A 407 7.04 -16.80 -30.58
CA ARG A 407 7.03 -15.98 -31.81
C ARG A 407 8.35 -16.10 -32.57
N LEU A 408 9.49 -16.01 -31.87
CA LEU A 408 10.81 -16.20 -32.47
C LEU A 408 10.98 -17.58 -33.12
N HIS A 409 10.48 -18.64 -32.47
CA HIS A 409 10.53 -19.99 -33.01
C HIS A 409 9.67 -20.13 -34.28
N ARG A 410 8.46 -19.56 -34.31
CA ARG A 410 7.57 -19.60 -35.45
C ARG A 410 8.12 -18.86 -36.67
N GLU A 411 8.79 -17.71 -36.45
CA GLU A 411 9.43 -16.93 -37.52
C GLU A 411 10.69 -17.60 -38.07
N ASN A 412 11.32 -18.50 -37.35
CA ASN A 412 12.49 -19.25 -37.77
C ASN A 412 12.20 -20.66 -38.31
N ALA A 413 10.93 -21.12 -38.21
CA ALA A 413 10.52 -22.39 -38.80
C ALA A 413 10.54 -22.28 -40.31
N PRO A 414 11.21 -23.22 -41.05
CA PRO A 414 11.19 -23.22 -42.48
C PRO A 414 9.75 -23.36 -42.97
N THR A 415 9.31 -22.46 -43.84
CA THR A 415 8.01 -22.56 -44.49
C THR A 415 7.92 -23.94 -45.15
N PRO A 416 6.90 -24.77 -44.82
CA PRO A 416 6.74 -26.02 -45.53
C PRO A 416 6.54 -25.72 -47.01
N GLY A 417 7.47 -26.19 -47.85
CA GLY A 417 7.45 -26.05 -49.28
C GLY A 417 6.34 -26.85 -49.94
#